data_2c5678d30ae1b88f8d253bc8a074f974
#
_entry.id   2c5678d30ae1b88f8d253bc8a074f974
#
_cell.length_a   1.000
_cell.length_b   1.000
_cell.length_c   1.000
_cell.angle_alpha   90.00
_cell.angle_beta   90.00
_cell.angle_gamma   90.00
#
_symmetry.space_group_name_H-M   'P 1'
#
loop_
_entity.id
_entity.type
_entity.pdbx_description
1 polymer ?
#
loop_
_entity_poly.entity_id
_entity_poly.type
_entity_poly.pdbx_seq_one_letter_code
_entity_poly.pdbx_strand_id
1 'polypeptide(L)'
;MNSQEKIFSLIEKEKIRQLGGLELIASENFTSEDVMKATGSILTNKYAEGYPGKRYYGGCEVVDQIELIAIDRLKELFKVEYANVQPHSGSQANTAVFDAFLKPGDKILGLDLSHGGHLTHGSNVNFSGKIYTSSFYGVTKEGIFDYSEILTKAKEVMPKLIIVGAS
;
A
#
# COMPACT_ATOMS: atom_id res chain seq x y z
N MET A 1 16.89 27.82 -19.47
CA MET A 1 16.71 26.96 -18.30
C MET A 1 17.04 25.55 -18.73
N ASN A 2 18.03 24.91 -18.12
CA ASN A 2 18.31 23.51 -18.42
C ASN A 2 17.21 22.60 -17.82
N SER A 3 17.21 21.31 -18.16
CA SER A 3 16.15 20.38 -17.71
C SER A 3 16.11 20.21 -16.18
N GLN A 4 17.24 20.29 -15.52
CA GLN A 4 17.34 20.20 -14.06
C GLN A 4 16.71 21.43 -13.38
N GLU A 5 17.05 22.64 -13.83
CA GLU A 5 16.41 23.88 -13.33
C GLU A 5 14.90 23.85 -13.52
N LYS A 6 14.43 23.30 -14.64
CA LYS A 6 12.99 23.16 -14.91
C LYS A 6 12.30 22.24 -13.88
N ILE A 7 12.91 21.11 -13.52
CA ILE A 7 12.33 20.20 -12.51
C ILE A 7 12.24 20.88 -11.16
N PHE A 8 13.29 21.52 -10.65
CA PHE A 8 13.22 22.20 -9.36
C PHE A 8 12.22 23.36 -9.36
N SER A 9 12.11 24.10 -10.47
CA SER A 9 11.05 25.13 -10.63
C SER A 9 9.63 24.54 -10.56
N LEU A 10 9.43 23.35 -11.10
CA LEU A 10 8.12 22.66 -11.04
C LEU A 10 7.82 22.16 -9.62
N ILE A 11 8.83 21.68 -8.88
CA ILE A 11 8.67 21.30 -7.47
C ILE A 11 8.23 22.49 -6.62
N GLU A 12 8.83 23.67 -6.82
CA GLU A 12 8.39 24.89 -6.11
C GLU A 12 6.96 25.30 -6.48
N LYS A 13 6.57 25.17 -7.74
CA LYS A 13 5.18 25.43 -8.15
C LYS A 13 4.20 24.45 -7.50
N GLU A 14 4.56 23.17 -7.42
CA GLU A 14 3.74 22.15 -6.74
C GLU A 14 3.61 22.44 -5.24
N LYS A 15 4.70 22.86 -4.59
CA LYS A 15 4.66 23.31 -3.19
C LYS A 15 3.66 24.45 -2.99
N ILE A 16 3.70 25.46 -3.86
CA ILE A 16 2.75 26.59 -3.81
C ILE A 16 1.31 26.10 -4.01
N ARG A 17 1.08 25.17 -4.95
CA ARG A 17 -0.24 24.58 -5.19
C ARG A 17 -0.77 23.88 -3.95
N GLN A 18 0.04 23.03 -3.32
CA GLN A 18 -0.37 22.28 -2.12
C GLN A 18 -0.64 23.21 -0.93
N LEU A 19 0.19 24.24 -0.71
CA LEU A 19 -0.01 25.20 0.38
C LEU A 19 -1.22 26.12 0.18
N GLY A 20 -1.62 26.35 -1.06
CA GLY A 20 -2.72 27.26 -1.41
C GLY A 20 -4.07 26.58 -1.59
N GLY A 21 -4.14 25.25 -1.51
CA GLY A 21 -5.35 24.46 -1.74
C GLY A 21 -5.84 23.72 -0.50
N LEU A 22 -7.09 23.26 -0.57
CA LEU A 22 -7.64 22.27 0.34
C LEU A 22 -7.69 20.93 -0.39
N GLU A 23 -6.89 19.98 0.07
CA GLU A 23 -6.88 18.63 -0.51
C GLU A 23 -8.01 17.79 0.08
N LEU A 24 -8.93 17.35 -0.79
CA LEU A 24 -10.10 16.55 -0.39
C LEU A 24 -10.04 15.10 -0.90
N ILE A 25 -8.90 14.68 -1.45
CA ILE A 25 -8.68 13.28 -1.85
C ILE A 25 -8.33 12.48 -0.61
N ALA A 26 -9.22 11.57 -0.19
CA ALA A 26 -9.11 10.82 1.07
C ALA A 26 -7.82 9.97 1.20
N SER A 27 -7.22 9.58 0.08
CA SER A 27 -5.97 8.81 0.05
C SER A 27 -4.70 9.64 0.11
N GLU A 28 -4.79 10.97 0.08
CA GLU A 28 -3.64 11.86 0.20
C GLU A 28 -3.39 12.25 1.65
N ASN A 29 -2.10 12.39 2.01
CA ASN A 29 -1.67 12.82 3.33
C ASN A 29 -0.41 13.66 3.25
N PHE A 30 -0.38 14.77 3.97
CA PHE A 30 0.82 15.59 4.10
C PHE A 30 1.84 14.90 5.00
N THR A 31 2.99 14.59 4.44
CA THR A 31 4.09 14.00 5.21
C THR A 31 4.93 15.07 5.92
N SER A 32 5.67 14.67 6.96
CA SER A 32 6.58 15.56 7.64
C SER A 32 7.83 15.87 6.80
N GLU A 33 8.49 17.01 7.10
CA GLU A 33 9.76 17.35 6.46
C GLU A 33 10.83 16.27 6.66
N ASP A 34 10.84 15.59 7.80
CA ASP A 34 11.84 14.56 8.10
C ASP A 34 11.64 13.31 7.23
N VAL A 35 10.40 12.95 6.92
CA VAL A 35 10.11 11.88 5.95
C VAL A 35 10.62 12.27 4.56
N MET A 36 10.37 13.50 4.12
CA MET A 36 10.86 13.98 2.83
C MET A 36 12.39 14.03 2.78
N LYS A 37 13.06 14.49 3.85
CA LYS A 37 14.53 14.49 3.96
C LYS A 37 15.11 13.09 3.93
N ALA A 38 14.50 12.14 4.63
CA ALA A 38 14.95 10.75 4.64
C ALA A 38 14.80 10.10 3.26
N THR A 39 13.66 10.31 2.58
CA THR A 39 13.37 9.77 1.25
C THR A 39 14.33 10.31 0.18
N GLY A 40 14.67 11.62 0.24
CA GLY A 40 15.59 12.27 -0.69
C GLY A 40 17.05 12.27 -0.23
N SER A 41 17.45 11.38 0.67
CA SER A 41 18.79 11.34 1.25
C SER A 41 19.77 10.49 0.43
N ILE A 42 21.03 10.42 0.91
CA ILE A 42 22.08 9.59 0.33
C ILE A 42 21.74 8.09 0.34
N LEU A 43 20.77 7.67 1.12
CA LEU A 43 20.26 6.29 1.14
C LEU A 43 19.77 5.84 -0.24
N THR A 44 19.34 6.78 -1.08
CA THR A 44 18.95 6.54 -2.48
C THR A 44 20.06 5.86 -3.31
N ASN A 45 21.33 6.04 -2.94
CA ASN A 45 22.47 5.44 -3.64
C ASN A 45 22.71 3.97 -3.26
N LYS A 46 22.08 3.48 -2.17
CA LYS A 46 22.41 2.17 -1.63
C LYS A 46 21.50 1.07 -2.15
N TYR A 47 22.09 0.08 -2.79
CA TYR A 47 21.43 -1.16 -3.18
C TYR A 47 21.48 -2.16 -2.02
N ALA A 48 20.33 -2.52 -1.46
CA ALA A 48 20.23 -3.30 -0.22
C ALA A 48 19.26 -4.50 -0.36
N GLU A 49 19.39 -5.26 -1.44
CA GLU A 49 18.59 -6.47 -1.67
C GLU A 49 18.79 -7.50 -0.56
N GLY A 50 17.70 -8.14 -0.15
CA GLY A 50 17.64 -9.05 0.98
C GLY A 50 17.06 -8.39 2.22
N TYR A 51 17.30 -8.97 3.39
CA TYR A 51 16.79 -8.50 4.69
C TYR A 51 17.93 -8.11 5.62
N PRO A 52 17.68 -7.35 6.70
CA PRO A 52 18.68 -7.03 7.70
C PRO A 52 19.45 -8.27 8.17
N GLY A 53 20.76 -8.21 8.14
CA GLY A 53 21.64 -9.34 8.47
C GLY A 53 21.72 -10.47 7.43
N LYS A 54 20.93 -10.39 6.35
CA LYS A 54 20.88 -11.38 5.25
C LYS A 54 20.83 -10.68 3.90
N ARG A 55 21.77 -9.78 3.65
CA ARG A 55 21.89 -9.04 2.39
C ARG A 55 22.71 -9.80 1.35
N TYR A 56 22.39 -9.55 0.10
CA TYR A 56 23.17 -10.09 -1.02
C TYR A 56 24.43 -9.26 -1.31
N TYR A 57 24.49 -8.01 -0.79
CA TYR A 57 25.60 -7.08 -1.04
C TYR A 57 26.19 -6.55 0.27
N GLY A 58 27.46 -6.16 0.24
CA GLY A 58 28.16 -5.55 1.37
C GLY A 58 27.77 -4.09 1.60
N GLY A 59 28.18 -3.55 2.75
CA GLY A 59 27.98 -2.14 3.11
C GLY A 59 26.55 -1.80 3.51
N CYS A 60 25.82 -2.76 4.07
CA CYS A 60 24.42 -2.60 4.45
C CYS A 60 24.21 -2.36 5.96
N GLU A 61 25.26 -2.25 6.74
CA GLU A 61 25.22 -2.18 8.20
C GLU A 61 24.39 -0.99 8.72
N VAL A 62 24.40 0.12 8.01
CA VAL A 62 23.62 1.33 8.36
C VAL A 62 22.18 1.19 7.91
N VAL A 63 21.93 0.73 6.68
CA VAL A 63 20.56 0.53 6.19
C VAL A 63 19.83 -0.57 6.93
N ASP A 64 20.54 -1.59 7.42
CA ASP A 64 19.99 -2.62 8.30
C ASP A 64 19.41 -2.03 9.58
N GLN A 65 20.15 -1.13 10.23
CA GLN A 65 19.67 -0.46 11.44
C GLN A 65 18.43 0.42 11.14
N ILE A 66 18.42 1.12 10.02
CA ILE A 66 17.28 1.96 9.61
C ILE A 66 16.04 1.09 9.36
N GLU A 67 16.20 -0.03 8.65
CA GLU A 67 15.09 -0.94 8.38
C GLU A 67 14.57 -1.61 9.66
N LEU A 68 15.46 -2.02 10.57
CA LEU A 68 15.06 -2.58 11.88
C LEU A 68 14.28 -1.56 12.72
N ILE A 69 14.70 -0.29 12.76
CA ILE A 69 13.95 0.79 13.44
C ILE A 69 12.55 0.92 12.85
N ALA A 70 12.42 0.89 11.52
CA ALA A 70 11.12 0.97 10.86
C ALA A 70 10.22 -0.23 11.19
N ILE A 71 10.78 -1.45 11.17
CA ILE A 71 10.09 -2.68 11.55
C ILE A 71 9.60 -2.60 12.99
N ASP A 72 10.45 -2.23 13.93
CA ASP A 72 10.11 -2.17 15.36
C ASP A 72 9.03 -1.14 15.64
N ARG A 73 9.11 0.05 15.04
CA ARG A 73 8.07 1.08 15.14
C ARG A 73 6.72 0.62 14.58
N LEU A 74 6.73 -0.10 13.46
CA LEU A 74 5.51 -0.64 12.86
C LEU A 74 4.89 -1.71 13.75
N LYS A 75 5.72 -2.60 14.32
CA LYS A 75 5.28 -3.63 15.29
C LYS A 75 4.65 -3.00 16.53
N GLU A 76 5.27 -1.96 17.07
CA GLU A 76 4.74 -1.23 18.24
C GLU A 76 3.41 -0.54 17.91
N LEU A 77 3.35 0.17 16.78
CA LEU A 77 2.16 0.91 16.35
C LEU A 77 0.94 0.00 16.16
N PHE A 78 1.13 -1.13 15.48
CA PHE A 78 0.04 -2.06 15.15
C PHE A 78 -0.12 -3.20 16.16
N LYS A 79 0.76 -3.26 17.18
CA LYS A 79 0.78 -4.33 18.20
C LYS A 79 0.84 -5.73 17.58
N VAL A 80 1.69 -5.88 16.57
CA VAL A 80 1.89 -7.13 15.82
C VAL A 80 3.27 -7.72 16.11
N GLU A 81 3.38 -9.03 15.95
CA GLU A 81 4.65 -9.76 16.17
C GLU A 81 5.61 -9.61 14.98
N TYR A 82 5.07 -9.54 13.76
CA TYR A 82 5.84 -9.48 12.53
C TYR A 82 5.43 -8.27 11.70
N ALA A 83 6.40 -7.65 11.03
CA ALA A 83 6.18 -6.56 10.09
C ALA A 83 7.20 -6.61 8.95
N ASN A 84 6.79 -6.22 7.76
CA ASN A 84 7.67 -6.03 6.60
C ASN A 84 7.47 -4.61 6.08
N VAL A 85 8.55 -3.83 6.00
CA VAL A 85 8.54 -2.42 5.59
C VAL A 85 9.13 -2.21 4.19
N GLN A 86 9.46 -3.28 3.46
CA GLN A 86 10.08 -3.18 2.14
C GLN A 86 9.13 -2.84 0.99
N PRO A 87 7.81 -3.16 1.01
CA PRO A 87 6.93 -2.76 -0.09
C PRO A 87 6.96 -1.25 -0.32
N HIS A 88 7.13 -0.85 -1.58
CA HIS A 88 7.18 0.57 -1.96
C HIS A 88 5.80 1.24 -2.05
N SER A 89 4.72 0.45 -1.97
CA SER A 89 3.33 0.93 -2.06
C SER A 89 2.36 -0.06 -1.43
N GLY A 90 1.15 0.41 -1.11
CA GLY A 90 0.05 -0.46 -0.66
C GLY A 90 -0.30 -1.54 -1.70
N SER A 91 -0.24 -1.21 -2.99
CA SER A 91 -0.46 -2.20 -4.06
C SER A 91 0.59 -3.31 -4.06
N GLN A 92 1.86 -2.99 -3.83
CA GLN A 92 2.91 -4.01 -3.71
C GLN A 92 2.75 -4.84 -2.44
N ALA A 93 2.38 -4.22 -1.31
CA ALA A 93 2.09 -4.94 -0.08
C ALA A 93 0.94 -5.94 -0.27
N ASN A 94 -0.14 -5.52 -0.91
CA ASN A 94 -1.26 -6.41 -1.23
C ASN A 94 -0.84 -7.53 -2.20
N THR A 95 -0.02 -7.23 -3.20
CA THR A 95 0.51 -8.24 -4.13
C THR A 95 1.30 -9.31 -3.38
N ALA A 96 2.17 -8.90 -2.45
CA ALA A 96 2.96 -9.83 -1.64
C ALA A 96 2.08 -10.76 -0.79
N VAL A 97 1.01 -10.22 -0.19
CA VAL A 97 0.02 -11.02 0.55
C VAL A 97 -0.69 -12.01 -0.37
N PHE A 98 -1.13 -11.55 -1.54
CA PHE A 98 -1.82 -12.43 -2.50
C PHE A 98 -0.92 -13.56 -2.96
N ASP A 99 0.32 -13.26 -3.31
CA ASP A 99 1.31 -14.26 -3.76
C ASP A 99 1.63 -15.28 -2.67
N ALA A 100 1.63 -14.87 -1.40
CA ALA A 100 1.87 -15.75 -0.27
C ALA A 100 0.71 -16.75 -0.02
N PHE A 101 -0.54 -16.37 -0.28
CA PHE A 101 -1.71 -17.17 0.10
C PHE A 101 -2.51 -17.73 -1.07
N LEU A 102 -2.34 -17.22 -2.27
CA LEU A 102 -3.19 -17.51 -3.41
C LEU A 102 -2.40 -18.08 -4.58
N LYS A 103 -3.13 -18.77 -5.46
CA LYS A 103 -2.67 -19.19 -6.79
C LYS A 103 -3.53 -18.50 -7.85
N PRO A 104 -3.02 -18.28 -9.08
CA PRO A 104 -3.84 -17.77 -10.18
C PRO A 104 -5.16 -18.54 -10.31
N GLY A 105 -6.27 -17.81 -10.45
CA GLY A 105 -7.61 -18.36 -10.53
C GLY A 105 -8.31 -18.58 -9.18
N ASP A 106 -7.62 -18.48 -8.06
CA ASP A 106 -8.25 -18.59 -6.74
C ASP A 106 -9.31 -17.50 -6.54
N LYS A 107 -10.33 -17.81 -5.77
CA LYS A 107 -11.43 -16.89 -5.51
C LYS A 107 -11.08 -15.90 -4.39
N ILE A 108 -11.37 -14.63 -4.63
CA ILE A 108 -11.23 -13.54 -3.66
C ILE A 108 -12.56 -12.81 -3.51
N LEU A 109 -12.79 -12.23 -2.33
CA LEU A 109 -13.95 -11.39 -2.04
C LEU A 109 -13.46 -10.04 -1.49
N GLY A 110 -13.75 -8.95 -2.20
CA GLY A 110 -13.30 -7.61 -1.85
C GLY A 110 -14.45 -6.63 -1.74
N LEU A 111 -14.20 -5.47 -1.12
CA LEU A 111 -15.15 -4.36 -1.14
C LEU A 111 -15.23 -3.79 -2.56
N ASP A 112 -16.46 -3.57 -3.06
CA ASP A 112 -16.70 -2.99 -4.37
C ASP A 112 -16.06 -1.59 -4.49
N LEU A 113 -15.46 -1.30 -5.63
CA LEU A 113 -14.81 -0.02 -5.90
C LEU A 113 -15.78 1.17 -5.76
N SER A 114 -17.03 1.00 -6.18
CA SER A 114 -18.08 2.02 -6.07
C SER A 114 -18.54 2.28 -4.64
N HIS A 115 -18.17 1.40 -3.70
CA HIS A 115 -18.48 1.49 -2.28
C HIS A 115 -17.26 1.81 -1.40
N GLY A 116 -16.20 2.37 -2.00
CA GLY A 116 -14.98 2.75 -1.29
C GLY A 116 -13.88 1.68 -1.29
N GLY A 117 -14.03 0.62 -2.09
CA GLY A 117 -12.97 -0.37 -2.28
C GLY A 117 -11.77 0.19 -3.05
N HIS A 118 -10.62 -0.44 -2.85
CA HIS A 118 -9.41 -0.12 -3.61
C HIS A 118 -9.34 -0.96 -4.90
N LEU A 119 -8.58 -0.51 -5.90
CA LEU A 119 -8.36 -1.25 -7.15
C LEU A 119 -7.82 -2.67 -6.89
N THR A 120 -6.98 -2.85 -5.86
CA THR A 120 -6.43 -4.17 -5.49
C THR A 120 -7.45 -5.11 -4.81
N HIS A 121 -8.70 -4.68 -4.60
CA HIS A 121 -9.77 -5.53 -4.08
C HIS A 121 -10.40 -6.44 -5.14
N GLY A 122 -9.82 -6.56 -6.31
CA GLY A 122 -10.30 -7.44 -7.37
C GLY A 122 -10.79 -6.73 -8.63
N SER A 123 -10.53 -5.42 -8.77
CA SER A 123 -10.90 -4.67 -9.98
C SER A 123 -10.30 -5.30 -11.23
N ASN A 124 -11.10 -5.45 -12.29
CA ASN A 124 -10.70 -6.08 -13.55
C ASN A 124 -9.60 -5.34 -14.32
N VAL A 125 -9.36 -4.06 -13.99
CA VAL A 125 -8.24 -3.27 -14.55
C VAL A 125 -6.95 -3.42 -13.75
N ASN A 126 -7.02 -4.04 -12.57
CA ASN A 126 -5.90 -4.25 -11.65
C ASN A 126 -5.40 -5.69 -11.74
N PHE A 127 -4.14 -5.94 -11.27
CA PHE A 127 -3.57 -7.29 -11.22
C PHE A 127 -4.49 -8.26 -10.48
N SER A 128 -5.12 -7.82 -9.38
CA SER A 128 -5.98 -8.66 -8.54
C SER A 128 -7.18 -9.23 -9.30
N GLY A 129 -7.85 -8.45 -10.15
CA GLY A 129 -8.96 -8.92 -10.97
C GLY A 129 -8.54 -9.62 -12.26
N LYS A 130 -7.26 -9.48 -12.67
CA LYS A 130 -6.72 -10.16 -13.86
C LYS A 130 -6.19 -11.55 -13.54
N ILE A 131 -5.71 -11.77 -12.32
CA ILE A 131 -5.06 -13.01 -11.90
C ILE A 131 -6.01 -13.92 -11.12
N TYR A 132 -6.92 -13.33 -10.33
CA TYR A 132 -7.82 -14.04 -9.42
C TYR A 132 -9.28 -13.91 -9.85
N THR A 133 -10.13 -14.83 -9.37
CA THR A 133 -11.57 -14.79 -9.61
C THR A 133 -12.22 -13.92 -8.53
N SER A 134 -12.56 -12.69 -8.89
CA SER A 134 -13.04 -11.68 -7.95
C SER A 134 -14.57 -11.71 -7.79
N SER A 135 -15.00 -11.56 -6.55
CA SER A 135 -16.39 -11.25 -6.18
C SER A 135 -16.39 -10.06 -5.22
N PHE A 136 -17.52 -9.36 -5.11
CA PHE A 136 -17.57 -8.13 -4.35
C PHE A 136 -18.71 -8.15 -3.34
N TYR A 137 -18.47 -7.50 -2.19
CA TYR A 137 -19.47 -7.08 -1.24
C TYR A 137 -19.54 -5.54 -1.23
N GLY A 138 -20.62 -5.00 -0.69
CA GLY A 138 -20.84 -3.57 -0.66
C GLY A 138 -21.31 -3.05 0.69
N VAL A 139 -21.84 -1.83 0.67
CA VAL A 139 -22.53 -1.19 1.79
C VAL A 139 -24.01 -1.03 1.48
N THR A 140 -24.83 -0.91 2.50
CA THR A 140 -26.26 -0.62 2.38
C THR A 140 -26.48 0.80 1.82
N LYS A 141 -27.75 1.15 1.58
CA LYS A 141 -28.11 2.52 1.13
C LYS A 141 -27.75 3.60 2.16
N GLU A 142 -27.65 3.21 3.43
CA GLU A 142 -27.24 4.07 4.54
C GLU A 142 -25.70 4.18 4.66
N GLY A 143 -24.94 3.50 3.81
CA GLY A 143 -23.47 3.54 3.81
C GLY A 143 -22.80 2.68 4.88
N ILE A 144 -23.51 1.71 5.45
CA ILE A 144 -22.99 0.80 6.49
C ILE A 144 -22.81 -0.63 5.95
N PHE A 145 -21.95 -1.42 6.59
CA PHE A 145 -21.77 -2.83 6.26
C PHE A 145 -22.89 -3.67 6.88
N ASP A 146 -23.58 -4.47 6.06
CA ASP A 146 -24.42 -5.56 6.53
C ASP A 146 -23.58 -6.85 6.61
N TYR A 147 -23.15 -7.19 7.81
CA TYR A 147 -22.30 -8.36 8.03
C TYR A 147 -23.04 -9.70 7.74
N SER A 148 -24.37 -9.73 7.79
CA SER A 148 -25.15 -10.92 7.45
C SER A 148 -25.15 -11.17 5.94
N GLU A 149 -25.26 -10.11 5.15
CA GLU A 149 -25.12 -10.16 3.69
C GLU A 149 -23.72 -10.57 3.27
N ILE A 150 -22.69 -9.94 3.89
CA ILE A 150 -21.27 -10.28 3.62
C ILE A 150 -21.01 -11.74 3.94
N LEU A 151 -21.50 -12.26 5.07
CA LEU A 151 -21.34 -13.66 5.44
C LEU A 151 -22.03 -14.60 4.44
N THR A 152 -23.24 -14.24 4.00
CA THR A 152 -23.98 -15.00 2.98
C THR A 152 -23.19 -15.06 1.68
N LYS A 153 -22.68 -13.91 1.22
CA LYS A 153 -21.85 -13.81 0.03
C LYS A 153 -20.55 -14.61 0.15
N ALA A 154 -19.90 -14.55 1.30
CA ALA A 154 -18.70 -15.32 1.56
C ALA A 154 -18.96 -16.83 1.52
N LYS A 155 -20.09 -17.31 2.07
CA LYS A 155 -20.50 -18.73 1.99
C LYS A 155 -20.84 -19.16 0.57
N GLU A 156 -21.45 -18.30 -0.23
CA GLU A 156 -21.78 -18.57 -1.64
C GLU A 156 -20.50 -18.66 -2.49
N VAL A 157 -19.63 -17.69 -2.36
CA VAL A 157 -18.40 -17.58 -3.16
C VAL A 157 -17.35 -18.58 -2.72
N MET A 158 -17.25 -18.85 -1.41
CA MET A 158 -16.15 -19.63 -0.78
C MET A 158 -14.77 -19.08 -1.17
N PRO A 159 -14.48 -17.81 -0.88
CA PRO A 159 -13.21 -17.21 -1.24
C PRO A 159 -12.07 -17.76 -0.37
N LYS A 160 -10.85 -17.81 -0.91
CA LYS A 160 -9.63 -18.09 -0.13
C LYS A 160 -9.14 -16.88 0.65
N LEU A 161 -9.46 -15.68 0.17
CA LEU A 161 -9.06 -14.42 0.79
C LEU A 161 -10.24 -13.45 0.75
N ILE A 162 -10.50 -12.79 1.88
CA ILE A 162 -11.41 -11.64 1.99
C ILE A 162 -10.57 -10.40 2.22
N ILE A 163 -10.78 -9.37 1.40
CA ILE A 163 -10.05 -8.11 1.48
C ILE A 163 -10.98 -7.06 2.08
N VAL A 164 -10.54 -6.45 3.17
CA VAL A 164 -11.30 -5.44 3.89
C VAL A 164 -10.53 -4.12 3.92
N GLY A 165 -11.25 -3.02 4.00
CA GLY A 165 -10.71 -1.67 4.03
C GLY A 165 -11.46 -0.78 3.06
N ALA A 166 -11.55 0.50 3.40
CA ALA A 166 -12.19 1.53 2.59
C ALA A 166 -11.36 2.81 2.65
N SER A 167 -11.43 3.61 1.60
CA SER A 167 -10.82 4.94 1.53
C SER A 167 -11.88 6.04 1.62
#